data_b2d8e30fabae4cab90aaf465a1d66297
#
_entry.id   b2d8e30fabae4cab90aaf465a1d66297
#
_cell.length_a   1.000
_cell.length_b   1.000
_cell.length_c   1.000
_cell.angle_alpha   90.00
_cell.angle_beta   90.00
_cell.angle_gamma   90.00
#
_symmetry.space_group_name_H-M   'P 1'
#
loop_
_entity.id
_entity.type
_entity.pdbx_description
1 polymer ?
#
loop_
_entity_poly.entity_id
_entity_poly.type
_entity_poly.pdbx_seq_one_letter_code
_entity_poly.pdbx_strand_id
1 'polypeptide(L)'
;LPRYGERARIAVARDRAFCFYYEDSLAALEELGGELVPFSPLSDGALPENIHGLLLGGGYPELYAADLARNESMRRAVRAAVEAGLPCIAECGGFMYLTEAIGEHPMAGVLPGRCFDAGRLTRFGYVTLRAREDCLLCRAGEEIRGHEFHYWDAEAPGGAFTARKPGGRTWDCAIAAKTLYAGYPHFHFYANPAFAVNFYEACLKEKKRYAGDNEAHGH
;
A
#
# COMPACT_ATOMS: atom_id res chain seq x y z
N LEU A 1 -18.09 6.19 -10.16
CA LEU A 1 -16.85 6.95 -9.89
C LEU A 1 -16.82 8.22 -10.73
N PRO A 2 -16.31 9.35 -10.21
CA PRO A 2 -16.07 10.55 -11.03
C PRO A 2 -14.97 10.24 -12.06
N ARG A 3 -15.00 10.93 -13.20
CA ARG A 3 -13.94 10.88 -14.19
C ARG A 3 -13.14 12.18 -14.13
N TYR A 4 -11.85 12.06 -13.86
CA TYR A 4 -10.93 13.19 -13.88
C TYR A 4 -10.37 13.38 -15.30
N GLY A 5 -10.26 14.64 -15.76
CA GLY A 5 -9.65 14.96 -17.06
C GLY A 5 -8.12 14.82 -17.05
N GLU A 6 -7.50 14.80 -15.87
CA GLU A 6 -6.07 14.65 -15.67
C GLU A 6 -5.73 13.17 -15.38
N ARG A 7 -4.59 12.71 -15.91
CA ARG A 7 -4.07 11.36 -15.65
C ARG A 7 -2.98 11.41 -14.59
N ALA A 8 -3.00 10.46 -13.65
CA ALA A 8 -1.92 10.19 -12.72
C ALA A 8 -1.31 8.82 -13.01
N ARG A 9 0.02 8.72 -12.97
CA ARG A 9 0.74 7.44 -13.13
C ARG A 9 0.89 6.79 -11.75
N ILE A 10 0.45 5.56 -11.64
CA ILE A 10 0.46 4.79 -10.38
C ILE A 10 1.32 3.55 -10.61
N ALA A 11 2.45 3.46 -9.92
CA ALA A 11 3.29 2.27 -9.95
C ALA A 11 2.62 1.13 -9.18
N VAL A 12 2.57 -0.05 -9.78
CA VAL A 12 1.95 -1.24 -9.19
C VAL A 12 2.98 -2.36 -9.13
N ALA A 13 3.32 -2.81 -7.93
CA ALA A 13 4.22 -3.94 -7.75
C ALA A 13 3.57 -5.22 -8.30
N ARG A 14 4.16 -5.82 -9.33
CA ARG A 14 3.68 -7.06 -9.95
C ARG A 14 4.84 -7.98 -10.28
N ASP A 15 4.95 -9.06 -9.53
CA ASP A 15 5.83 -10.18 -9.77
C ASP A 15 5.39 -11.39 -8.92
N ARG A 16 6.25 -12.39 -8.77
CA ARG A 16 5.92 -13.58 -7.98
C ARG A 16 5.77 -13.32 -6.49
N ALA A 17 6.37 -12.26 -5.96
CA ALA A 17 6.22 -11.86 -4.56
C ALA A 17 4.97 -10.99 -4.32
N PHE A 18 4.53 -10.24 -5.35
CA PHE A 18 3.40 -9.31 -5.30
C PHE A 18 2.42 -9.62 -6.43
N CYS A 19 1.46 -10.50 -6.18
CA CYS A 19 0.57 -11.03 -7.21
C CYS A 19 -0.92 -10.94 -6.87
N PHE A 20 -1.27 -10.50 -5.65
CA PHE A 20 -2.65 -10.45 -5.22
C PHE A 20 -3.22 -9.02 -5.29
N TYR A 21 -4.15 -8.83 -6.23
CA TYR A 21 -4.94 -7.62 -6.41
C TYR A 21 -6.39 -7.98 -6.74
N TYR A 22 -7.34 -7.15 -6.30
CA TYR A 22 -8.68 -7.18 -6.86
C TYR A 22 -8.66 -6.43 -8.20
N GLU A 23 -8.88 -7.11 -9.30
CA GLU A 23 -8.80 -6.53 -10.65
C GLU A 23 -9.81 -5.40 -10.85
N ASP A 24 -10.99 -5.49 -10.26
CA ASP A 24 -11.98 -4.42 -10.28
C ASP A 24 -11.59 -3.21 -9.44
N SER A 25 -10.80 -3.37 -8.36
CA SER A 25 -10.21 -2.25 -7.64
C SER A 25 -9.14 -1.53 -8.47
N LEU A 26 -8.35 -2.26 -9.26
CA LEU A 26 -7.42 -1.67 -10.22
C LEU A 26 -8.18 -0.95 -11.34
N ALA A 27 -9.22 -1.57 -11.89
CA ALA A 27 -10.09 -0.96 -12.89
C ALA A 27 -10.76 0.33 -12.38
N ALA A 28 -11.14 0.38 -11.11
CA ALA A 28 -11.67 1.59 -10.49
C ALA A 28 -10.68 2.78 -10.55
N LEU A 29 -9.39 2.52 -10.33
CA LEU A 29 -8.36 3.56 -10.47
C LEU A 29 -8.17 3.99 -11.92
N GLU A 30 -8.26 3.07 -12.89
CA GLU A 30 -8.22 3.39 -14.31
C GLU A 30 -9.45 4.21 -14.75
N GLU A 31 -10.64 3.89 -14.24
CA GLU A 31 -11.85 4.68 -14.48
C GLU A 31 -11.74 6.12 -13.98
N LEU A 32 -11.06 6.33 -12.84
CA LEU A 32 -10.74 7.66 -12.31
C LEU A 32 -9.78 8.45 -13.22
N GLY A 33 -9.00 7.77 -14.06
CA GLY A 33 -7.99 8.34 -14.95
C GLY A 33 -6.57 7.88 -14.65
N GLY A 34 -6.39 6.87 -13.79
CA GLY A 34 -5.09 6.31 -13.46
C GLY A 34 -4.45 5.56 -14.63
N GLU A 35 -3.16 5.78 -14.83
CA GLU A 35 -2.30 4.95 -15.66
C GLU A 35 -1.53 4.01 -14.74
N LEU A 36 -1.88 2.72 -14.77
CA LEU A 36 -1.22 1.71 -13.94
C LEU A 36 0.08 1.26 -14.61
N VAL A 37 1.20 1.43 -13.92
CA VAL A 37 2.54 1.12 -14.43
C VAL A 37 3.14 -0.02 -13.60
N PRO A 38 3.17 -1.25 -14.12
CA PRO A 38 3.72 -2.38 -13.38
C PRO A 38 5.24 -2.26 -13.22
N PHE A 39 5.75 -2.73 -12.09
CA PHE A 39 7.18 -2.91 -11.83
C PHE A 39 7.40 -4.13 -10.94
N SER A 40 8.61 -4.67 -10.96
CA SER A 40 8.99 -5.84 -10.18
C SER A 40 9.95 -5.48 -9.04
N PRO A 41 9.52 -5.52 -7.78
CA PRO A 41 10.45 -5.41 -6.64
C PRO A 41 11.54 -6.48 -6.62
N LEU A 42 11.32 -7.64 -7.24
CA LEU A 42 12.31 -8.72 -7.33
C LEU A 42 13.41 -8.43 -8.35
N SER A 43 13.09 -7.83 -9.50
CA SER A 43 14.01 -7.78 -10.65
C SER A 43 14.33 -6.38 -11.15
N ASP A 44 13.49 -5.38 -10.94
CA ASP A 44 13.75 -4.03 -11.40
C ASP A 44 14.70 -3.29 -10.45
N GLY A 45 15.62 -2.51 -11.00
CA GLY A 45 16.60 -1.75 -10.22
C GLY A 45 16.10 -0.40 -9.72
N ALA A 46 14.96 0.08 -10.22
CA ALA A 46 14.39 1.38 -9.88
C ALA A 46 12.87 1.38 -10.04
N LEU A 47 12.21 2.33 -9.38
CA LEU A 47 10.79 2.61 -9.62
C LEU A 47 10.59 3.20 -11.03
N PRO A 48 9.41 3.00 -11.65
CA PRO A 48 9.07 3.69 -12.89
C PRO A 48 9.17 5.21 -12.74
N GLU A 49 9.56 5.89 -13.80
CA GLU A 49 9.69 7.35 -13.80
C GLU A 49 8.33 8.06 -13.80
N ASN A 50 8.31 9.28 -13.27
CA ASN A 50 7.14 10.16 -13.27
C ASN A 50 5.89 9.52 -12.65
N ILE A 51 6.06 8.77 -11.56
CA ILE A 51 4.94 8.20 -10.80
C ILE A 51 4.41 9.21 -9.78
N HIS A 52 3.12 9.12 -9.53
CA HIS A 52 2.37 9.99 -8.63
C HIS A 52 1.67 9.22 -7.52
N GLY A 53 1.76 7.90 -7.55
CA GLY A 53 1.24 6.98 -6.55
C GLY A 53 1.91 5.63 -6.63
N LEU A 54 1.79 4.85 -5.54
CA LEU A 54 2.41 3.54 -5.39
C LEU A 54 1.42 2.56 -4.78
N LEU A 55 1.25 1.40 -5.43
CA LEU A 55 0.50 0.26 -4.91
C LEU A 55 1.45 -0.91 -4.68
N LEU A 56 1.52 -1.34 -3.43
CA LEU A 56 2.21 -2.56 -3.00
C LEU A 56 1.14 -3.53 -2.50
N GLY A 57 0.72 -4.44 -3.36
CA GLY A 57 -0.35 -5.38 -3.06
C GLY A 57 0.11 -6.60 -2.26
N GLY A 58 -0.78 -7.56 -2.14
CA GLY A 58 -0.52 -8.80 -1.48
C GLY A 58 0.27 -9.79 -2.31
N GLY A 59 0.54 -10.94 -1.74
CA GLY A 59 1.27 -12.03 -2.33
C GLY A 59 2.02 -12.83 -1.27
N TYR A 60 3.20 -13.26 -1.63
CA TYR A 60 4.04 -14.14 -0.81
C TYR A 60 5.47 -13.61 -0.67
N PRO A 61 5.68 -12.37 -0.17
CA PRO A 61 7.03 -11.80 -0.07
C PRO A 61 7.93 -12.61 0.87
N GLU A 62 7.38 -13.31 1.84
CA GLU A 62 8.11 -14.18 2.75
C GLU A 62 8.81 -15.35 2.03
N LEU A 63 8.25 -15.85 0.93
CA LEU A 63 8.86 -16.89 0.11
C LEU A 63 10.02 -16.38 -0.74
N TYR A 64 10.10 -15.07 -0.96
CA TYR A 64 11.09 -14.36 -1.77
C TYR A 64 11.90 -13.36 -0.97
N ALA A 65 11.87 -13.45 0.36
CA ALA A 65 12.46 -12.44 1.24
C ALA A 65 13.96 -12.24 1.00
N ALA A 66 14.71 -13.33 0.75
CA ALA A 66 16.13 -13.26 0.42
C ALA A 66 16.38 -12.51 -0.90
N ASP A 67 15.55 -12.75 -1.92
CA ASP A 67 15.67 -12.09 -3.23
C ASP A 67 15.30 -10.61 -3.13
N LEU A 68 14.22 -10.27 -2.43
CA LEU A 68 13.83 -8.89 -2.14
C LEU A 68 14.91 -8.15 -1.36
N ALA A 69 15.52 -8.81 -0.37
CA ALA A 69 16.61 -8.23 0.42
C ALA A 69 17.85 -7.91 -0.43
N ARG A 70 18.20 -8.76 -1.39
CA ARG A 70 19.33 -8.53 -2.30
C ARG A 70 19.11 -7.35 -3.25
N ASN A 71 17.87 -7.03 -3.59
CA ASN A 71 17.55 -5.88 -4.44
C ASN A 71 17.55 -4.58 -3.62
N GLU A 72 18.74 -4.20 -3.15
CA GLU A 72 18.92 -3.04 -2.28
C GLU A 72 18.53 -1.72 -2.96
N SER A 73 18.82 -1.57 -4.26
CA SER A 73 18.47 -0.36 -5.02
C SER A 73 16.96 -0.11 -5.04
N MET A 74 16.16 -1.15 -5.27
CA MET A 74 14.70 -1.04 -5.23
C MET A 74 14.19 -0.74 -3.83
N ARG A 75 14.70 -1.41 -2.79
CA ARG A 75 14.31 -1.15 -1.40
C ARG A 75 14.56 0.31 -1.01
N ARG A 76 15.72 0.86 -1.38
CA ARG A 76 16.06 2.27 -1.16
C ARG A 76 15.17 3.21 -1.96
N ALA A 77 14.86 2.89 -3.23
CA ALA A 77 13.98 3.69 -4.06
C ALA A 77 12.56 3.77 -3.50
N VAL A 78 11.99 2.63 -3.07
CA VAL A 78 10.67 2.58 -2.42
C VAL A 78 10.68 3.37 -1.11
N ARG A 79 11.69 3.18 -0.27
CA ARG A 79 11.84 3.93 0.98
C ARG A 79 11.88 5.43 0.73
N ALA A 80 12.75 5.88 -0.16
CA ALA A 80 12.90 7.30 -0.47
C ALA A 80 11.59 7.92 -1.00
N ALA A 81 10.88 7.20 -1.88
CA ALA A 81 9.62 7.67 -2.45
C ALA A 81 8.53 7.82 -1.38
N VAL A 82 8.36 6.83 -0.52
CA VAL A 82 7.35 6.87 0.55
C VAL A 82 7.69 7.92 1.60
N GLU A 83 8.94 8.02 2.03
CA GLU A 83 9.40 9.05 2.97
C GLU A 83 9.29 10.47 2.40
N ALA A 84 9.42 10.63 1.08
CA ALA A 84 9.19 11.91 0.39
C ALA A 84 7.71 12.28 0.26
N GLY A 85 6.79 11.40 0.65
CA GLY A 85 5.35 11.65 0.66
C GLY A 85 4.61 11.20 -0.60
N LEU A 86 5.20 10.32 -1.42
CA LEU A 86 4.47 9.69 -2.52
C LEU A 86 3.26 8.93 -1.96
N PRO A 87 2.02 9.22 -2.42
CA PRO A 87 0.84 8.47 -1.98
C PRO A 87 1.02 6.97 -2.17
N CYS A 88 0.90 6.20 -1.08
CA CYS A 88 1.16 4.77 -1.09
C CYS A 88 0.07 3.98 -0.36
N ILE A 89 -0.40 2.92 -1.00
CA ILE A 89 -1.21 1.86 -0.39
C ILE A 89 -0.39 0.59 -0.38
N ALA A 90 -0.18 0.02 0.81
CA ALA A 90 0.55 -1.22 1.01
C ALA A 90 -0.30 -2.22 1.81
N GLU A 91 -0.73 -3.29 1.17
CA GLU A 91 -1.61 -4.30 1.74
C GLU A 91 -0.88 -5.64 1.92
N CYS A 92 -1.05 -6.27 3.08
CA CYS A 92 -0.54 -7.61 3.37
C CYS A 92 0.96 -7.77 3.03
N GLY A 93 1.30 -8.41 1.93
CA GLY A 93 2.69 -8.53 1.46
C GLY A 93 3.38 -7.19 1.24
N GLY A 94 2.67 -6.21 0.71
CA GLY A 94 3.17 -4.84 0.55
C GLY A 94 3.45 -4.15 1.88
N PHE A 95 2.61 -4.36 2.88
CA PHE A 95 2.86 -3.91 4.25
C PHE A 95 4.14 -4.55 4.81
N MET A 96 4.29 -5.87 4.67
CA MET A 96 5.48 -6.59 5.13
C MET A 96 6.76 -6.05 4.46
N TYR A 97 6.70 -5.74 3.17
CA TYR A 97 7.83 -5.18 2.41
C TYR A 97 8.25 -3.78 2.89
N LEU A 98 7.33 -2.98 3.44
CA LEU A 98 7.65 -1.67 4.01
C LEU A 98 8.24 -1.72 5.41
N THR A 99 8.15 -2.84 6.13
CA THR A 99 8.75 -3.01 7.48
C THR A 99 10.27 -3.09 7.42
N GLU A 100 10.92 -3.15 8.58
CA GLU A 100 12.37 -3.28 8.67
C GLU A 100 12.89 -4.60 8.10
N ALA A 101 12.16 -5.71 8.33
CA ALA A 101 12.57 -7.01 7.85
C ALA A 101 11.39 -8.01 7.78
N ILE A 102 11.53 -9.02 6.92
CA ILE A 102 10.74 -10.25 6.92
C ILE A 102 11.65 -11.37 7.42
N GLY A 103 11.39 -11.89 8.63
CA GLY A 103 12.34 -12.78 9.31
C GLY A 103 13.69 -12.08 9.48
N GLU A 104 14.75 -12.69 8.98
CA GLU A 104 16.11 -12.16 9.04
C GLU A 104 16.48 -11.28 7.83
N HIS A 105 15.58 -11.14 6.85
CA HIS A 105 15.84 -10.46 5.59
C HIS A 105 15.41 -9.00 5.63
N PRO A 106 16.31 -8.02 5.43
CA PRO A 106 15.97 -6.61 5.45
C PRO A 106 15.03 -6.24 4.30
N MET A 107 14.06 -5.40 4.59
CA MET A 107 13.09 -4.87 3.64
C MET A 107 13.29 -3.36 3.42
N ALA A 108 12.27 -2.64 2.97
CA ALA A 108 12.39 -1.21 2.68
C ALA A 108 12.65 -0.35 3.93
N GLY A 109 12.18 -0.79 5.10
CA GLY A 109 12.48 -0.14 6.37
C GLY A 109 11.82 1.23 6.55
N VAL A 110 10.68 1.45 5.91
CA VAL A 110 9.84 2.65 6.09
C VAL A 110 9.11 2.61 7.43
N LEU A 111 8.64 1.42 7.80
CA LEU A 111 7.82 1.17 8.98
C LEU A 111 8.64 0.44 10.05
N PRO A 112 8.37 0.69 11.35
CA PRO A 112 9.09 0.06 12.44
C PRO A 112 8.76 -1.43 12.56
N GLY A 113 9.68 -2.17 13.15
CA GLY A 113 9.52 -3.58 13.49
C GLY A 113 9.70 -4.51 12.29
N ARG A 114 9.67 -5.80 12.58
CA ARG A 114 9.82 -6.86 11.59
C ARG A 114 8.59 -7.75 11.55
N CYS A 115 8.44 -8.47 10.44
CA CYS A 115 7.46 -9.54 10.30
C CYS A 115 8.09 -10.89 10.62
N PHE A 116 7.32 -11.77 11.23
CA PHE A 116 7.74 -13.09 11.67
C PHE A 116 6.69 -14.17 11.36
N ASP A 117 7.16 -15.37 11.15
CA ASP A 117 6.27 -16.54 10.99
C ASP A 117 5.63 -16.86 12.35
N ALA A 118 4.31 -16.72 12.44
CA ALA A 118 3.56 -17.04 13.65
C ALA A 118 3.32 -18.55 13.83
N GLY A 119 3.70 -19.38 12.86
CA GLY A 119 3.52 -20.84 12.87
C GLY A 119 2.06 -21.31 12.84
N ARG A 120 1.13 -20.39 12.59
CA ARG A 120 -0.32 -20.64 12.54
C ARG A 120 -1.02 -19.58 11.71
N LEU A 121 -2.23 -19.88 11.26
CA LEU A 121 -3.09 -18.87 10.63
C LEU A 121 -3.45 -17.79 11.65
N THR A 122 -2.90 -16.59 11.47
CA THR A 122 -3.03 -15.46 12.41
C THR A 122 -4.39 -14.79 12.28
N ARG A 123 -4.78 -14.48 11.05
CA ARG A 123 -6.06 -13.85 10.70
C ARG A 123 -6.64 -14.49 9.45
N PHE A 124 -7.97 -14.60 9.45
CA PHE A 124 -8.70 -15.14 8.32
C PHE A 124 -10.12 -14.57 8.24
N GLY A 125 -10.52 -14.17 7.05
CA GLY A 125 -11.89 -13.88 6.64
C GLY A 125 -12.21 -12.39 6.54
N TYR A 126 -13.49 -12.12 6.36
CA TYR A 126 -14.03 -10.78 6.16
C TYR A 126 -14.02 -9.95 7.44
N VAL A 127 -13.75 -8.67 7.27
CA VAL A 127 -13.72 -7.65 8.31
C VAL A 127 -14.33 -6.35 7.83
N THR A 128 -14.85 -5.56 8.75
CA THR A 128 -15.11 -4.13 8.52
C THR A 128 -13.99 -3.35 9.18
N LEU A 129 -13.33 -2.52 8.41
CA LEU A 129 -12.26 -1.62 8.86
C LEU A 129 -12.85 -0.25 9.12
N ARG A 130 -12.67 0.27 10.34
CA ARG A 130 -13.08 1.61 10.73
C ARG A 130 -11.87 2.47 11.03
N ALA A 131 -11.76 3.61 10.36
CA ALA A 131 -10.68 4.55 10.59
C ALA A 131 -10.80 5.21 11.97
N ARG A 132 -9.70 5.30 12.70
CA ARG A 132 -9.63 5.96 14.01
C ARG A 132 -9.18 7.42 13.89
N GLU A 133 -8.54 7.77 12.78
CA GLU A 133 -8.03 9.09 12.47
C GLU A 133 -8.15 9.39 10.98
N ASP A 134 -8.02 10.68 10.62
CA ASP A 134 -7.98 11.10 9.23
C ASP A 134 -6.67 10.63 8.58
N CYS A 135 -6.76 10.07 7.37
CA CYS A 135 -5.60 9.57 6.65
C CYS A 135 -5.73 9.76 5.13
N LEU A 136 -4.78 9.19 4.38
CA LEU A 136 -4.77 9.19 2.91
C LEU A 136 -6.13 8.81 2.30
N LEU A 137 -6.80 7.81 2.86
CA LEU A 137 -7.96 7.17 2.23
C LEU A 137 -9.32 7.68 2.72
N CYS A 138 -9.38 8.21 3.95
CA CYS A 138 -10.65 8.51 4.61
C CYS A 138 -10.49 9.42 5.82
N ARG A 139 -11.62 9.85 6.36
CA ARG A 139 -11.70 10.54 7.64
C ARG A 139 -11.97 9.56 8.77
N ALA A 140 -11.70 10.00 9.99
CA ALA A 140 -12.02 9.26 11.20
C ALA A 140 -13.50 8.85 11.23
N GLY A 141 -13.75 7.59 11.57
CA GLY A 141 -15.10 7.01 11.63
C GLY A 141 -15.61 6.39 10.34
N GLU A 142 -15.00 6.68 9.19
CA GLU A 142 -15.38 6.04 7.93
C GLU A 142 -14.98 4.56 7.91
N GLU A 143 -15.78 3.76 7.20
CA GLU A 143 -15.64 2.31 7.16
C GLU A 143 -15.48 1.79 5.74
N ILE A 144 -14.74 0.70 5.60
CA ILE A 144 -14.66 -0.10 4.39
C ILE A 144 -14.63 -1.59 4.72
N ARG A 145 -15.25 -2.41 3.88
CA ARG A 145 -15.14 -3.86 4.00
C ARG A 145 -13.84 -4.35 3.40
N GLY A 146 -13.21 -5.29 4.09
CA GLY A 146 -11.96 -5.90 3.68
C GLY A 146 -11.89 -7.37 4.05
N HIS A 147 -10.72 -7.93 3.84
CA HIS A 147 -10.42 -9.32 4.07
C HIS A 147 -8.99 -9.46 4.60
N GLU A 148 -8.78 -10.35 5.56
CA GLU A 148 -7.45 -10.75 6.01
C GLU A 148 -7.23 -12.24 5.77
N PHE A 149 -6.04 -12.60 5.35
CA PHE A 149 -5.56 -13.98 5.29
C PHE A 149 -4.04 -13.98 5.37
N HIS A 150 -3.48 -14.27 6.55
CA HIS A 150 -2.04 -14.31 6.71
C HIS A 150 -1.61 -15.23 7.87
N TYR A 151 -0.47 -15.91 7.66
CA TYR A 151 0.23 -16.72 8.65
C TYR A 151 1.34 -15.95 9.35
N TRP A 152 1.92 -14.97 8.65
CA TRP A 152 2.92 -14.08 9.21
C TRP A 152 2.24 -12.95 9.98
N ASP A 153 2.91 -12.51 11.06
CA ASP A 153 2.46 -11.39 11.88
C ASP A 153 3.56 -10.32 11.95
N ALA A 154 3.28 -9.19 12.56
CA ALA A 154 4.21 -8.07 12.66
C ALA A 154 4.36 -7.62 14.12
N GLU A 155 5.57 -7.20 14.49
CA GLU A 155 5.85 -6.61 15.81
C GLU A 155 5.09 -5.30 16.01
N ALA A 156 4.86 -4.54 14.93
CA ALA A 156 4.16 -3.25 14.94
C ALA A 156 3.03 -3.23 13.88
N PRO A 157 1.90 -3.90 14.10
CA PRO A 157 0.83 -4.00 13.11
C PRO A 157 0.04 -2.70 12.92
N GLY A 158 0.27 -1.69 13.76
CA GLY A 158 -0.41 -0.40 13.72
C GLY A 158 -1.72 -0.36 14.48
N GLY A 159 -2.36 0.80 14.47
CA GLY A 159 -3.60 1.08 15.20
C GLY A 159 -4.43 2.20 14.58
N ALA A 160 -4.18 2.57 13.33
CA ALA A 160 -4.93 3.62 12.63
C ALA A 160 -6.35 3.19 12.27
N PHE A 161 -6.59 1.87 12.21
CA PHE A 161 -7.91 1.28 11.98
C PHE A 161 -8.24 0.25 13.06
N THR A 162 -9.53 0.09 13.31
CA THR A 162 -10.07 -1.04 14.05
C THR A 162 -10.75 -1.99 13.06
N ALA A 163 -10.29 -3.23 13.01
CA ALA A 163 -10.92 -4.30 12.26
C ALA A 163 -11.98 -4.98 13.14
N ARG A 164 -13.17 -5.26 12.57
CA ARG A 164 -14.27 -5.93 13.26
C ARG A 164 -14.82 -7.06 12.40
N LYS A 165 -14.88 -8.26 12.98
CA LYS A 165 -15.55 -9.40 12.36
C LYS A 165 -17.07 -9.32 12.50
N PRO A 166 -17.83 -10.00 11.62
CA PRO A 166 -19.29 -10.13 11.77
C PRO A 166 -19.70 -10.65 13.17
N GLY A 167 -18.92 -11.55 13.77
CA GLY A 167 -19.13 -12.07 15.12
C GLY A 167 -18.75 -11.14 16.28
N GLY A 168 -18.36 -9.89 15.99
CA GLY A 168 -18.07 -8.86 16.99
C GLY A 168 -16.62 -8.82 17.48
N ARG A 169 -15.77 -9.78 17.17
CA ARG A 169 -14.34 -9.73 17.52
C ARG A 169 -13.66 -8.56 16.83
N THR A 170 -12.87 -7.80 17.59
CA THR A 170 -12.15 -6.62 17.09
C THR A 170 -10.67 -6.69 17.40
N TRP A 171 -9.88 -5.97 16.60
CA TRP A 171 -8.46 -5.69 16.86
C TRP A 171 -8.04 -4.42 16.13
N ASP A 172 -6.99 -3.79 16.63
CA ASP A 172 -6.38 -2.65 15.99
C ASP A 172 -5.39 -3.10 14.90
N CYS A 173 -5.31 -2.35 13.81
CA CYS A 173 -4.47 -2.67 12.67
C CYS A 173 -4.14 -1.44 11.84
N ALA A 174 -3.23 -1.62 10.90
CA ALA A 174 -2.74 -0.67 9.93
C ALA A 174 -2.03 0.56 10.52
N ILE A 175 -1.05 1.01 9.78
CA ILE A 175 -0.37 2.29 9.95
C ILE A 175 -0.87 3.20 8.84
N ALA A 176 -1.32 4.39 9.18
CA ALA A 176 -1.84 5.33 8.20
C ALA A 176 -1.34 6.74 8.49
N ALA A 177 -1.22 7.54 7.45
CA ALA A 177 -0.83 8.93 7.48
C ALA A 177 -1.47 9.67 6.31
N LYS A 178 -1.14 10.96 6.12
CA LYS A 178 -1.68 11.76 5.00
C LYS A 178 -1.37 11.20 3.61
N THR A 179 -0.27 10.44 3.48
CA THR A 179 0.20 9.89 2.21
C THR A 179 0.39 8.37 2.23
N LEU A 180 0.01 7.71 3.32
CA LEU A 180 0.25 6.28 3.49
C LEU A 180 -0.95 5.55 4.08
N TYR A 181 -1.27 4.39 3.53
CA TYR A 181 -1.96 3.29 4.20
C TYR A 181 -1.08 2.05 4.11
N ALA A 182 -0.82 1.39 5.22
CA ALA A 182 -0.06 0.15 5.26
C ALA A 182 -0.60 -0.79 6.35
N GLY A 183 -1.04 -1.98 5.97
CA GLY A 183 -1.58 -2.96 6.91
C GLY A 183 -1.84 -4.32 6.28
N TYR A 184 -2.13 -5.33 7.12
CA TYR A 184 -2.50 -6.65 6.63
C TYR A 184 -3.84 -6.72 5.91
N PRO A 185 -4.90 -5.97 6.31
CA PRO A 185 -6.17 -6.05 5.62
C PRO A 185 -6.06 -5.63 4.15
N HIS A 186 -6.70 -6.43 3.29
CA HIS A 186 -7.05 -6.05 1.94
C HIS A 186 -8.43 -5.43 1.94
N PHE A 187 -8.63 -4.34 1.23
CA PHE A 187 -9.96 -3.76 1.05
C PHE A 187 -10.33 -3.69 -0.43
N HIS A 188 -11.63 -3.70 -0.67
CA HIS A 188 -12.20 -3.63 -2.01
C HIS A 188 -12.78 -2.24 -2.22
N PHE A 189 -12.31 -1.50 -3.22
CA PHE A 189 -12.70 -0.10 -3.41
C PHE A 189 -14.21 0.10 -3.63
N TYR A 190 -14.89 -0.85 -4.27
CA TYR A 190 -16.35 -0.75 -4.43
C TYR A 190 -17.13 -0.96 -3.13
N ALA A 191 -16.50 -1.43 -2.05
CA ALA A 191 -17.12 -1.45 -0.73
C ALA A 191 -17.24 -0.05 -0.11
N ASN A 192 -16.35 0.88 -0.50
CA ASN A 192 -16.45 2.32 -0.26
C ASN A 192 -15.63 3.07 -1.32
N PRO A 193 -16.27 3.50 -2.43
CA PRO A 193 -15.56 4.15 -3.54
C PRO A 193 -14.82 5.44 -3.17
N ALA A 194 -15.18 6.10 -2.07
CA ALA A 194 -14.49 7.30 -1.60
C ALA A 194 -13.01 7.03 -1.31
N PHE A 195 -12.64 5.80 -0.89
CA PHE A 195 -11.25 5.41 -0.64
C PHE A 195 -10.40 5.47 -1.93
N ALA A 196 -10.94 4.99 -3.05
CA ALA A 196 -10.27 5.09 -4.35
C ALA A 196 -10.16 6.55 -4.82
N VAL A 197 -11.24 7.32 -4.65
CA VAL A 197 -11.27 8.74 -5.01
C VAL A 197 -10.23 9.53 -4.23
N ASN A 198 -10.18 9.37 -2.91
CA ASN A 198 -9.23 10.08 -2.05
C ASN A 198 -7.77 9.73 -2.40
N PHE A 199 -7.49 8.45 -2.65
CA PHE A 199 -6.16 8.04 -3.12
C PHE A 199 -5.81 8.68 -4.47
N TYR A 200 -6.73 8.64 -5.43
CA TYR A 200 -6.50 9.20 -6.75
C TYR A 200 -6.29 10.72 -6.72
N GLU A 201 -7.08 11.44 -5.91
CA GLU A 201 -6.89 12.88 -5.70
C GLU A 201 -5.55 13.22 -5.06
N ALA A 202 -5.06 12.38 -4.13
CA ALA A 202 -3.72 12.53 -3.60
C ALA A 202 -2.65 12.35 -4.68
N CYS A 203 -2.82 11.39 -5.58
CA CYS A 203 -1.92 11.20 -6.73
C CYS A 203 -1.94 12.42 -7.68
N LEU A 204 -3.09 13.03 -7.93
CA LEU A 204 -3.18 14.26 -8.72
C LEU A 204 -2.49 15.46 -8.05
N LYS A 205 -2.59 15.57 -6.72
CA LYS A 205 -1.86 16.59 -5.95
C LYS A 205 -0.34 16.39 -6.05
N GLU A 206 0.11 15.14 -5.94
CA GLU A 206 1.53 14.81 -6.10
C GLU A 206 2.05 15.14 -7.50
N LYS A 207 1.27 14.84 -8.54
CA LYS A 207 1.60 15.23 -9.92
C LYS A 207 1.81 16.74 -10.06
N LYS A 208 0.95 17.54 -9.46
CA LYS A 208 1.07 19.01 -9.50
C LYS A 208 2.30 19.51 -8.76
N ARG A 209 2.62 18.91 -7.60
CA ARG A 209 3.82 19.23 -6.83
C ARG A 209 5.09 18.94 -7.66
N TYR A 210 5.15 17.78 -8.30
CA TYR A 210 6.28 17.37 -9.13
C TYR A 210 6.49 18.29 -10.34
N ALA A 211 5.42 18.74 -10.99
CA ALA A 211 5.50 19.71 -12.11
C ALA A 211 6.02 21.07 -11.64
N GLY A 212 5.58 21.59 -10.49
CA GLY A 212 6.03 22.83 -9.90
C GLY A 212 7.52 22.82 -9.52
N ASP A 213 8.00 21.70 -8.95
CA ASP A 213 9.41 21.54 -8.58
C ASP A 213 10.34 21.53 -9.82
N ASN A 214 9.90 20.93 -10.93
CA ASN A 214 10.65 20.92 -12.20
C ASN A 214 10.72 22.30 -12.86
N GLU A 215 9.67 23.11 -12.77
CA GLU A 215 9.69 24.51 -13.27
C GLU A 215 10.60 25.40 -12.41
N ALA A 216 10.67 25.18 -11.12
CA ALA A 216 11.52 25.95 -10.19
C ALA A 216 13.03 25.67 -10.35
N HIS A 217 13.42 24.50 -10.87
CA HIS A 217 14.82 24.08 -11.05
C HIS A 217 15.30 24.19 -12.51
N GLY A 218 14.45 24.66 -13.44
CA GLY A 218 14.73 24.81 -14.87
C GLY A 218 15.24 26.20 -15.31
N HIS A 219 15.78 26.99 -14.37
CA HIS A 219 16.39 28.30 -14.66
C HIS A 219 17.85 28.36 -14.22
#